data_beab4c4c2c1a63835fa7e0c3c1747a31
#
_entry.id   beab4c4c2c1a63835fa7e0c3c1747a31
#
_cell.length_a   1.000
_cell.length_b   1.000
_cell.length_c   1.000
_cell.angle_alpha   90.00
_cell.angle_beta   90.00
_cell.angle_gamma   90.00
#
_symmetry.space_group_name_H-M   'P 1'
#
loop_
_entity.id
_entity.type
_entity.pdbx_description
1 polymer ?
#
loop_
_entity_poly.entity_id
_entity_poly.type
_entity_poly.pdbx_seq_one_letter_code
_entity_poly.pdbx_strand_id
1 'polypeptide(L)'
;MFEADGITTKNLKISGNAHVIMPYHIDLDGAFEQKLGKKNIGTTKRGIGPCYQDKMARIGLRMQDMLDETLFRDKLETALARVNPELELIYNLPTYTVDQICDEYLPMAERLRPYITETSLLLNNMIDEGKNLLFEGAQATLLDIDHGTYPYVTSSNCTAGGAITGSGVGICLLYTSPSPRDCS
;
A
#
# COMPACT_ATOMS: atom_id res chain seq x y z
N MET A 1 -20.36 -0.19 1.20
CA MET A 1 -20.40 -1.63 0.92
C MET A 1 -20.54 -2.39 2.23
N PHE A 2 -19.53 -2.55 3.07
CA PHE A 2 -19.64 -3.35 4.31
C PHE A 2 -20.77 -2.94 5.26
N GLU A 3 -20.97 -1.65 5.50
CA GLU A 3 -22.04 -1.14 6.35
C GLU A 3 -23.44 -1.39 5.75
N ALA A 4 -23.55 -1.36 4.42
CA ALA A 4 -24.79 -1.70 3.71
C ALA A 4 -25.13 -3.20 3.84
N ASP A 5 -24.10 -4.03 4.02
CA ASP A 5 -24.25 -5.48 4.23
C ASP A 5 -24.37 -5.85 5.72
N GLY A 6 -24.55 -4.87 6.62
CA GLY A 6 -24.70 -5.05 8.06
C GLY A 6 -23.40 -5.36 8.80
N ILE A 7 -22.25 -5.23 8.14
CA ILE A 7 -20.93 -5.46 8.76
C ILE A 7 -20.49 -4.17 9.47
N THR A 8 -20.23 -4.27 10.76
CA THR A 8 -19.75 -3.12 11.55
C THR A 8 -18.27 -2.84 11.28
N THR A 9 -17.94 -1.59 11.01
CA THR A 9 -16.55 -1.11 10.87
C THR A 9 -15.99 -0.51 12.16
N LYS A 10 -16.73 -0.60 13.28
CA LYS A 10 -16.37 0.03 14.56
C LYS A 10 -14.95 -0.31 15.04
N ASN A 11 -14.50 -1.52 14.79
CA ASN A 11 -13.18 -2.01 15.23
C ASN A 11 -12.09 -1.88 14.16
N LEU A 12 -12.42 -1.36 12.96
CA LEU A 12 -11.43 -1.14 11.91
C LEU A 12 -10.36 -0.15 12.40
N LYS A 13 -9.10 -0.48 12.14
CA LYS A 13 -7.95 0.43 12.32
C LYS A 13 -7.10 0.40 11.06
N ILE A 14 -6.66 1.57 10.65
CA ILE A 14 -5.83 1.79 9.46
C ILE A 14 -4.53 2.43 9.92
N SER A 15 -3.41 1.86 9.50
CA SER A 15 -2.11 2.45 9.81
C SER A 15 -1.95 3.82 9.16
N GLY A 16 -1.59 4.82 9.94
CA GLY A 16 -1.19 6.13 9.40
C GLY A 16 0.00 6.04 8.46
N ASN A 17 0.84 5.01 8.62
CA ASN A 17 2.01 4.76 7.77
C ASN A 17 1.71 3.99 6.47
N ALA A 18 0.49 3.50 6.28
CA ALA A 18 0.11 2.83 5.04
C ALA A 18 0.19 3.80 3.86
N HIS A 19 0.83 3.36 2.77
CA HIS A 19 0.92 4.15 1.55
C HIS A 19 -0.41 4.13 0.79
N VAL A 20 -0.73 5.26 0.16
CA VAL A 20 -1.97 5.44 -0.59
C VAL A 20 -1.68 5.31 -2.08
N ILE A 21 -2.46 4.48 -2.75
CA ILE A 21 -2.41 4.39 -4.21
C ILE A 21 -3.15 5.58 -4.79
N MET A 22 -2.44 6.39 -5.56
CA MET A 22 -2.99 7.52 -6.30
C MET A 22 -3.44 7.09 -7.70
N PRO A 23 -4.31 7.85 -8.37
CA PRO A 23 -4.81 7.48 -9.69
C PRO A 23 -3.68 7.36 -10.72
N TYR A 24 -2.66 8.19 -10.65
CA TYR A 24 -1.49 8.09 -11.52
C TYR A 24 -0.70 6.79 -11.35
N HIS A 25 -0.73 6.15 -10.17
CA HIS A 25 -0.12 4.83 -10.00
C HIS A 25 -0.82 3.76 -10.83
N ILE A 26 -2.15 3.85 -10.93
CA ILE A 26 -2.96 2.92 -11.72
C ILE A 26 -2.65 3.08 -13.20
N ASP A 27 -2.57 4.33 -13.66
CA ASP A 27 -2.24 4.65 -15.06
C ASP A 27 -0.83 4.19 -15.43
N LEU A 28 0.16 4.46 -14.57
CA LEU A 28 1.54 4.00 -14.77
C LEU A 28 1.64 2.47 -14.83
N ASP A 29 0.96 1.75 -13.94
CA ASP A 29 0.95 0.28 -13.92
C ASP A 29 0.38 -0.28 -15.24
N GLY A 30 -0.74 0.28 -15.69
CA GLY A 30 -1.36 -0.09 -16.96
C GLY A 30 -0.48 0.21 -18.17
N ALA A 31 0.11 1.40 -18.22
CA ALA A 31 0.96 1.85 -19.31
C ALA A 31 2.26 1.04 -19.39
N PHE A 32 2.88 0.74 -18.27
CA PHE A 32 4.08 -0.08 -18.18
C PHE A 32 3.83 -1.50 -18.71
N GLU A 33 2.76 -2.16 -18.26
CA GLU A 33 2.36 -3.47 -18.76
C GLU A 33 2.10 -3.47 -20.29
N GLN A 34 1.44 -2.43 -20.79
CA GLN A 34 1.20 -2.29 -22.22
C GLN A 34 2.50 -2.13 -23.01
N LYS A 35 3.44 -1.34 -22.49
CA LYS A 35 4.76 -1.10 -23.13
C LYS A 35 5.62 -2.35 -23.17
N LEU A 36 5.56 -3.20 -22.15
CA LEU A 36 6.27 -4.49 -22.13
C LEU A 36 5.71 -5.51 -23.15
N GLY A 37 4.46 -5.40 -23.53
CA GLY A 37 3.82 -6.25 -24.53
C GLY A 37 3.93 -7.74 -24.16
N LYS A 38 4.63 -8.54 -24.98
CA LYS A 38 4.82 -9.98 -24.74
C LYS A 38 5.69 -10.31 -23.51
N LYS A 39 6.40 -9.33 -22.95
CA LYS A 39 7.25 -9.48 -21.76
C LYS A 39 6.57 -8.92 -20.51
N ASN A 40 5.25 -8.71 -20.56
CA ASN A 40 4.49 -8.20 -19.45
C ASN A 40 4.65 -9.10 -18.22
N ILE A 41 4.58 -8.49 -17.03
CA ILE A 41 4.67 -9.19 -15.73
C ILE A 41 3.34 -9.86 -15.39
N GLY A 42 2.25 -9.34 -15.93
CA GLY A 42 0.89 -9.81 -15.63
C GLY A 42 0.34 -9.18 -14.36
N THR A 43 0.61 -7.89 -14.13
CA THR A 43 0.10 -7.17 -12.97
C THR A 43 -1.42 -7.05 -12.99
N THR A 44 -2.00 -6.79 -11.83
CA THR A 44 -3.45 -6.54 -11.72
C THR A 44 -3.86 -5.16 -12.21
N LYS A 45 -2.92 -4.32 -12.62
CA LYS A 45 -3.10 -2.92 -13.05
C LYS A 45 -3.83 -2.08 -12.00
N ARG A 46 -3.49 -2.29 -10.74
CA ARG A 46 -4.05 -1.57 -9.59
C ARG A 46 -3.08 -0.57 -8.98
N GLY A 47 -1.94 -0.32 -9.61
CA GLY A 47 -0.96 0.67 -9.17
C GLY A 47 -0.08 0.23 -8.01
N ILE A 48 -0.06 -1.05 -7.67
CA ILE A 48 0.73 -1.56 -6.53
C ILE A 48 2.23 -1.33 -6.76
N GLY A 49 2.76 -1.74 -7.91
CA GLY A 49 4.16 -1.57 -8.26
C GLY A 49 4.63 -0.13 -8.21
N PRO A 50 3.99 0.80 -8.94
CA PRO A 50 4.32 2.22 -8.90
C PRO A 50 4.21 2.85 -7.51
N CYS A 51 3.22 2.46 -6.69
CA CYS A 51 3.10 2.92 -5.31
C CYS A 51 4.29 2.45 -4.44
N TYR A 52 4.77 1.22 -4.63
CA TYR A 52 5.99 0.73 -3.98
C TYR A 52 7.25 1.46 -4.47
N GLN A 53 7.33 1.82 -5.75
CA GLN A 53 8.42 2.65 -6.28
C GLN A 53 8.49 3.99 -5.56
N ASP A 54 7.35 4.68 -5.41
CA ASP A 54 7.28 5.95 -4.70
C ASP A 54 7.60 5.81 -3.21
N LYS A 55 7.17 4.73 -2.58
CA LYS A 55 7.57 4.40 -1.20
C LYS A 55 9.09 4.30 -1.07
N MET A 56 9.75 3.57 -1.95
CA MET A 56 11.21 3.38 -1.91
C MET A 56 11.98 4.65 -2.27
N ALA A 57 11.43 5.46 -3.19
CA ALA A 57 11.94 6.79 -3.52
C ALA A 57 11.67 7.84 -2.41
N ARG A 58 10.87 7.52 -1.41
CA ARG A 58 10.50 8.37 -0.26
C ARG A 58 9.69 9.61 -0.65
N ILE A 59 8.92 9.50 -1.72
CA ILE A 59 7.98 10.52 -2.20
C ILE A 59 6.52 10.04 -2.12
N GLY A 60 6.30 8.80 -1.69
CA GLY A 60 4.96 8.23 -1.56
C GLY A 60 4.13 8.93 -0.47
N LEU A 61 2.85 9.05 -0.72
CA LEU A 61 1.88 9.63 0.22
C LEU A 61 1.36 8.55 1.16
N ARG A 62 1.18 8.90 2.43
CA ARG A 62 0.68 8.01 3.47
C ARG A 62 -0.71 8.42 3.94
N MET A 63 -1.43 7.50 4.56
CA MET A 63 -2.76 7.77 5.12
C MET A 63 -2.77 8.97 6.08
N GLN A 64 -1.76 9.10 6.92
CA GLN A 64 -1.64 10.23 7.87
C GLN A 64 -1.42 11.58 7.16
N ASP A 65 -0.78 11.59 5.99
CA ASP A 65 -0.53 12.83 5.26
C ASP A 65 -1.84 13.47 4.76
N MET A 66 -2.84 12.64 4.47
CA MET A 66 -4.16 13.09 4.02
C MET A 66 -5.01 13.74 5.14
N LEU A 67 -4.57 13.63 6.41
CA LEU A 67 -5.27 14.25 7.55
C LEU A 67 -4.96 15.75 7.70
N ASP A 68 -3.94 16.23 7.01
CA ASP A 68 -3.57 17.64 6.90
C ASP A 68 -3.55 18.04 5.43
N GLU A 69 -4.53 18.84 5.02
CA GLU A 69 -4.68 19.24 3.62
C GLU A 69 -3.44 19.98 3.09
N THR A 70 -2.83 20.84 3.91
CA THR A 70 -1.64 21.63 3.48
C THR A 70 -0.47 20.70 3.20
N LEU A 71 -0.20 19.76 4.12
CA LEU A 71 0.85 18.76 3.95
C LEU A 71 0.57 17.83 2.77
N PHE A 72 -0.67 17.42 2.59
CA PHE A 72 -1.07 16.55 1.49
C PHE A 72 -0.84 17.21 0.14
N ARG A 73 -1.24 18.49 -0.01
CA ARG A 73 -1.03 19.27 -1.22
C ARG A 73 0.45 19.44 -1.56
N ASP A 74 1.27 19.82 -0.60
CA ASP A 74 2.72 19.99 -0.78
C ASP A 74 3.42 18.70 -1.25
N LYS A 75 3.13 17.60 -0.60
CA LYS A 75 3.67 16.29 -0.99
C LYS A 75 3.17 15.85 -2.36
N LEU A 76 1.90 16.10 -2.67
CA LEU A 76 1.31 15.75 -3.94
C LEU A 76 1.91 16.56 -5.07
N GLU A 77 2.17 17.86 -4.87
CA GLU A 77 2.87 18.70 -5.83
C GLU A 77 4.26 18.14 -6.16
N THR A 78 5.01 17.73 -5.13
CA THR A 78 6.32 17.09 -5.29
C THR A 78 6.22 15.78 -6.09
N ALA A 79 5.23 14.94 -5.80
CA ALA A 79 5.01 13.68 -6.52
C ALA A 79 4.62 13.92 -7.98
N LEU A 80 3.71 14.86 -8.24
CA LEU A 80 3.24 15.18 -9.59
C LEU A 80 4.30 15.84 -10.46
N ALA A 81 5.21 16.64 -9.87
CA ALA A 81 6.34 17.21 -10.60
C ALA A 81 7.24 16.12 -11.20
N ARG A 82 7.32 14.94 -10.57
CA ARG A 82 8.04 13.77 -11.11
C ARG A 82 7.19 12.96 -12.07
N VAL A 83 5.94 12.68 -11.71
CA VAL A 83 5.09 11.72 -12.42
C VAL A 83 4.53 12.29 -13.72
N ASN A 84 4.09 13.54 -13.75
CA ASN A 84 3.46 14.15 -14.92
C ASN A 84 4.35 14.13 -16.17
N PRO A 85 5.65 14.45 -16.11
CA PRO A 85 6.53 14.30 -17.26
C PRO A 85 6.62 12.86 -17.77
N GLU A 86 6.59 11.87 -16.88
CA GLU A 86 6.62 10.46 -17.25
C GLU A 86 5.32 10.05 -17.98
N LEU A 87 4.17 10.44 -17.44
CA LEU A 87 2.87 10.20 -18.07
C LEU A 87 2.80 10.81 -19.46
N GLU A 88 3.15 12.08 -19.59
CA GLU A 88 3.02 12.84 -20.85
C GLU A 88 4.05 12.39 -21.89
N LEU A 89 5.35 12.43 -21.54
CA LEU A 89 6.43 12.27 -22.51
C LEU A 89 6.76 10.81 -22.85
N ILE A 90 6.52 9.88 -21.90
CA ILE A 90 6.89 8.48 -22.10
C ILE A 90 5.67 7.64 -22.51
N TYR A 91 4.50 7.92 -21.90
CA TYR A 91 3.30 7.12 -22.12
C TYR A 91 2.21 7.80 -22.94
N ASN A 92 2.35 9.10 -23.22
CA ASN A 92 1.35 9.91 -23.92
C ASN A 92 -0.03 9.82 -23.24
N LEU A 93 -0.01 9.88 -21.90
CA LEU A 93 -1.19 9.88 -21.04
C LEU A 93 -1.47 11.29 -20.48
N PRO A 94 -2.72 11.57 -20.07
CA PRO A 94 -3.07 12.82 -19.40
C PRO A 94 -2.27 12.99 -18.09
N THR A 95 -1.95 14.24 -17.77
CA THR A 95 -1.34 14.63 -16.50
C THR A 95 -2.41 14.91 -15.44
N TYR A 96 -1.98 14.96 -14.18
CA TYR A 96 -2.83 15.26 -13.03
C TYR A 96 -2.50 16.63 -12.45
N THR A 97 -3.52 17.31 -11.91
CA THR A 97 -3.34 18.47 -11.06
C THR A 97 -3.54 18.12 -9.59
N VAL A 98 -2.96 18.92 -8.70
CA VAL A 98 -3.14 18.78 -7.25
C VAL A 98 -4.61 18.85 -6.89
N ASP A 99 -5.34 19.81 -7.46
CA ASP A 99 -6.76 20.01 -7.16
C ASP A 99 -7.62 18.82 -7.55
N GLN A 100 -7.40 18.23 -8.74
CA GLN A 100 -8.14 17.05 -9.17
C GLN A 100 -8.02 15.89 -8.17
N ILE A 101 -6.82 15.63 -7.65
CA ILE A 101 -6.62 14.55 -6.68
C ILE A 101 -7.17 14.94 -5.31
N CYS A 102 -6.98 16.18 -4.87
CA CYS A 102 -7.51 16.66 -3.60
C CYS A 102 -9.03 16.60 -3.54
N ASP A 103 -9.72 17.03 -4.60
CA ASP A 103 -11.18 17.00 -4.67
C ASP A 103 -11.76 15.59 -4.52
N GLU A 104 -11.04 14.57 -4.98
CA GLU A 104 -11.44 13.18 -4.85
C GLU A 104 -11.03 12.59 -3.49
N TYR A 105 -9.78 12.80 -3.06
CA TYR A 105 -9.19 12.06 -1.94
C TYR A 105 -9.44 12.70 -0.57
N LEU A 106 -9.56 14.02 -0.45
CA LEU A 106 -9.81 14.67 0.85
C LEU A 106 -11.15 14.28 1.47
N PRO A 107 -12.26 14.19 0.71
CA PRO A 107 -13.52 13.69 1.28
C PRO A 107 -13.42 12.25 1.78
N MET A 108 -12.64 11.39 1.09
CA MET A 108 -12.38 10.03 1.55
C MET A 108 -11.53 10.01 2.82
N ALA A 109 -10.52 10.89 2.90
CA ALA A 109 -9.67 11.02 4.08
C ALA A 109 -10.46 11.42 5.32
N GLU A 110 -11.37 12.39 5.21
CA GLU A 110 -12.25 12.79 6.31
C GLU A 110 -13.13 11.63 6.79
N ARG A 111 -13.68 10.86 5.86
CA ARG A 111 -14.47 9.67 6.21
C ARG A 111 -13.63 8.59 6.90
N LEU A 112 -12.35 8.46 6.55
CA LEU A 112 -11.44 7.47 7.12
C LEU A 112 -10.73 7.95 8.39
N ARG A 113 -10.74 9.25 8.68
CA ARG A 113 -10.07 9.87 9.84
C ARG A 113 -10.29 9.12 11.16
N PRO A 114 -11.50 8.67 11.54
CA PRO A 114 -11.74 7.98 12.81
C PRO A 114 -11.04 6.61 12.92
N TYR A 115 -10.61 6.05 11.80
CA TYR A 115 -9.99 4.74 11.73
C TYR A 115 -8.47 4.81 11.66
N ILE A 116 -7.90 5.95 11.28
CA ILE A 116 -6.45 6.14 11.12
C ILE A 116 -5.80 6.27 12.49
N THR A 117 -4.78 5.44 12.74
CA THR A 117 -4.10 5.40 14.03
C THR A 117 -2.65 4.94 13.89
N GLU A 118 -1.85 5.09 14.96
CA GLU A 118 -0.54 4.48 15.09
C GLU A 118 -0.70 2.99 15.45
N THR A 119 -0.74 2.18 14.40
CA THR A 119 -1.03 0.73 14.56
C THR A 119 0.09 -0.04 15.21
N SER A 120 1.35 0.39 15.06
CA SER A 120 2.50 -0.26 15.69
C SER A 120 2.39 -0.19 17.21
N LEU A 121 2.10 0.99 17.75
CA LEU A 121 1.88 1.18 19.18
C LEU A 121 0.65 0.40 19.66
N LEU A 122 -0.45 0.45 18.90
CA LEU A 122 -1.67 -0.28 19.23
C LEU A 122 -1.42 -1.79 19.34
N LEU A 123 -0.73 -2.38 18.37
CA LEU A 123 -0.46 -3.82 18.35
C LEU A 123 0.46 -4.26 19.49
N ASN A 124 1.52 -3.48 19.78
CA ASN A 124 2.41 -3.79 20.90
C ASN A 124 1.66 -3.69 22.24
N ASN A 125 0.82 -2.68 22.46
CA ASN A 125 -0.01 -2.59 23.65
C ASN A 125 -0.96 -3.79 23.79
N MET A 126 -1.56 -4.24 22.69
CA MET A 126 -2.43 -5.43 22.71
C MET A 126 -1.65 -6.70 23.06
N ILE A 127 -0.40 -6.83 22.64
CA ILE A 127 0.49 -7.94 23.03
C ILE A 127 0.79 -7.88 24.52
N ASP A 128 1.12 -6.71 25.05
CA ASP A 128 1.40 -6.50 26.47
C ASP A 128 0.16 -6.80 27.35
N GLU A 129 -1.04 -6.60 26.81
CA GLU A 129 -2.31 -7.02 27.41
C GLU A 129 -2.60 -8.52 27.27
N GLY A 130 -1.72 -9.30 26.67
CA GLY A 130 -1.88 -10.74 26.47
C GLY A 130 -2.87 -11.13 25.38
N LYS A 131 -3.16 -10.23 24.42
CA LYS A 131 -4.02 -10.53 23.28
C LYS A 131 -3.28 -11.37 22.24
N ASN A 132 -4.01 -12.28 21.58
CA ASN A 132 -3.52 -13.00 20.43
C ASN A 132 -3.76 -12.19 19.16
N LEU A 133 -2.72 -12.02 18.36
CA LEU A 133 -2.77 -11.35 17.07
C LEU A 133 -2.64 -12.36 15.93
N LEU A 134 -3.53 -12.28 14.96
CA LEU A 134 -3.42 -13.03 13.70
C LEU A 134 -2.95 -12.07 12.60
N PHE A 135 -1.84 -12.41 11.96
CA PHE A 135 -1.34 -11.71 10.78
C PHE A 135 -1.76 -12.44 9.52
N GLU A 136 -2.48 -11.75 8.66
CA GLU A 136 -2.87 -12.24 7.34
C GLU A 136 -2.30 -11.29 6.29
N GLY A 137 -1.38 -11.82 5.47
CA GLY A 137 -0.84 -11.13 4.30
C GLY A 137 -1.67 -11.40 3.05
N ALA A 138 -1.47 -10.60 2.02
CA ALA A 138 -1.93 -10.90 0.67
C ALA A 138 -0.84 -11.70 -0.05
N GLN A 139 -1.22 -12.48 -1.04
CA GLN A 139 -0.36 -13.35 -1.86
C GLN A 139 0.34 -14.48 -1.07
N ALA A 140 1.04 -15.34 -1.82
CA ALA A 140 1.79 -16.46 -1.25
C ALA A 140 3.30 -16.29 -1.50
N THR A 141 4.13 -17.11 -0.89
CA THR A 141 5.60 -17.05 -0.95
C THR A 141 6.14 -17.06 -2.39
N LEU A 142 5.48 -17.76 -3.32
CA LEU A 142 5.90 -17.77 -4.74
C LEU A 142 5.75 -16.40 -5.44
N LEU A 143 4.98 -15.50 -4.86
CA LEU A 143 4.82 -14.12 -5.34
C LEU A 143 5.62 -13.09 -4.54
N ASP A 144 6.42 -13.52 -3.55
CA ASP A 144 7.29 -12.64 -2.78
C ASP A 144 8.34 -12.00 -3.67
N ILE A 145 8.59 -10.70 -3.47
CA ILE A 145 9.55 -9.94 -4.30
C ILE A 145 10.97 -10.49 -4.25
N ASP A 146 11.39 -11.05 -3.09
CA ASP A 146 12.75 -11.53 -2.88
C ASP A 146 12.87 -13.05 -3.06
N HIS A 147 11.84 -13.81 -2.65
CA HIS A 147 11.86 -15.27 -2.56
C HIS A 147 10.95 -15.96 -3.57
N GLY A 148 10.19 -15.20 -4.36
CA GLY A 148 9.27 -15.72 -5.37
C GLY A 148 9.91 -16.02 -6.72
N THR A 149 9.05 -16.22 -7.71
CA THR A 149 9.43 -16.52 -9.10
C THR A 149 9.69 -15.23 -9.90
N TYR A 150 10.65 -14.45 -9.45
CA TYR A 150 11.01 -13.16 -10.08
C TYR A 150 11.29 -13.34 -11.58
N PRO A 151 10.83 -12.48 -12.50
CA PRO A 151 10.14 -11.19 -12.24
C PRO A 151 8.60 -11.30 -12.06
N TYR A 152 8.02 -12.48 -12.12
CA TYR A 152 6.57 -12.72 -12.04
C TYR A 152 6.11 -12.78 -10.59
N VAL A 153 6.27 -11.68 -9.88
CA VAL A 153 6.02 -11.53 -8.44
C VAL A 153 5.25 -10.23 -8.16
N THR A 154 4.78 -10.07 -6.94
CA THR A 154 4.28 -8.76 -6.46
C THR A 154 5.44 -7.87 -6.01
N SER A 155 5.18 -6.60 -5.78
CA SER A 155 6.20 -5.65 -5.28
C SER A 155 6.36 -5.68 -3.76
N SER A 156 5.77 -6.65 -3.07
CA SER A 156 5.77 -6.74 -1.61
C SER A 156 6.40 -8.03 -1.11
N ASN A 157 6.81 -8.02 0.18
CA ASN A 157 7.22 -9.22 0.88
C ASN A 157 5.99 -9.94 1.44
N CYS A 158 5.76 -11.16 0.96
CA CYS A 158 4.63 -12.01 1.33
C CYS A 158 4.97 -13.03 2.42
N THR A 159 6.25 -13.11 2.81
CA THR A 159 6.74 -13.97 3.90
C THR A 159 6.45 -13.36 5.27
N ALA A 160 6.67 -14.12 6.33
CA ALA A 160 6.47 -13.67 7.71
C ALA A 160 7.25 -12.38 8.06
N GLY A 161 8.41 -12.17 7.41
CA GLY A 161 9.17 -10.92 7.53
C GLY A 161 8.39 -9.68 7.13
N GLY A 162 7.50 -9.80 6.14
CA GLY A 162 6.62 -8.71 5.73
C GLY A 162 5.63 -8.27 6.81
N ALA A 163 5.13 -9.22 7.62
CA ALA A 163 4.27 -8.90 8.76
C ALA A 163 5.01 -8.07 9.80
N ILE A 164 6.25 -8.43 10.13
CA ILE A 164 7.09 -7.69 11.08
C ILE A 164 7.36 -6.28 10.59
N THR A 165 7.81 -6.14 9.35
CA THR A 165 8.11 -4.83 8.76
C THR A 165 6.87 -3.95 8.66
N GLY A 166 5.71 -4.53 8.29
CA GLY A 166 4.47 -3.78 8.12
C GLY A 166 3.79 -3.39 9.43
N SER A 167 3.91 -4.23 10.47
CA SER A 167 3.21 -4.02 11.76
C SER A 167 4.07 -3.34 12.82
N GLY A 168 5.40 -3.43 12.73
CA GLY A 168 6.31 -2.97 13.78
C GLY A 168 6.35 -3.87 15.03
N VAL A 169 5.81 -5.11 14.93
CA VAL A 169 5.91 -6.12 15.99
C VAL A 169 7.27 -6.79 15.95
N GLY A 170 7.88 -7.01 17.12
CA GLY A 170 9.21 -7.65 17.21
C GLY A 170 9.21 -9.10 16.73
N ILE A 171 10.30 -9.54 16.10
CA ILE A 171 10.44 -10.88 15.55
C ILE A 171 10.27 -11.99 16.61
N CYS A 172 10.72 -11.74 17.83
CA CYS A 172 10.61 -12.71 18.93
C CYS A 172 9.17 -12.93 19.40
N LEU A 173 8.24 -12.08 18.99
CA LEU A 173 6.81 -12.17 19.32
C LEU A 173 6.00 -12.83 18.19
N LEU A 174 6.62 -13.07 17.04
CA LEU A 174 5.96 -13.72 15.92
C LEU A 174 6.11 -15.25 16.04
N TYR A 175 4.99 -15.92 16.24
CA TYR A 175 4.90 -17.38 16.20
C TYR A 175 4.18 -17.79 14.93
N THR A 176 4.84 -18.54 14.05
CA THR A 176 4.22 -18.98 12.80
C THR A 176 3.60 -20.36 12.97
N SER A 177 2.41 -20.56 12.42
CA SER A 177 1.88 -21.90 12.20
C SER A 177 2.74 -22.60 11.14
N PRO A 178 3.05 -23.91 11.29
CA PRO A 178 3.79 -24.63 10.27
C PRO A 178 3.12 -24.50 8.91
N SER A 179 3.84 -23.99 7.92
CA SER A 179 3.39 -24.02 6.53
C SER A 179 3.75 -25.37 5.91
N PRO A 180 3.10 -25.83 4.83
CA PRO A 180 3.51 -27.03 4.12
C PRO A 180 4.98 -27.06 3.70
N ARG A 181 5.66 -25.91 3.66
CA ARG A 181 7.09 -25.80 3.37
C ARG A 181 7.98 -25.94 4.61
N ASP A 182 7.44 -25.69 5.79
CA ASP A 182 8.19 -25.82 7.05
C ASP A 182 8.23 -27.29 7.53
N CYS A 183 7.52 -28.17 6.85
CA CYS A 183 7.41 -29.61 7.14
C CYS A 183 8.27 -30.51 6.22
N SER A 184 9.12 -29.91 5.36
CA SER A 184 10.01 -30.65 4.43
C SER A 184 11.44 -30.68 4.89
#